data_0451ee19898199497d0d464929790214
#
_entry.id   0451ee19898199497d0d464929790214
#
_cell.length_a   1.000
_cell.length_b   1.000
_cell.length_c   1.000
_cell.angle_alpha   90.00
_cell.angle_beta   90.00
_cell.angle_gamma   90.00
#
_symmetry.space_group_name_H-M   'P 1'
#
loop_
_entity.id
_entity.type
_entity.pdbx_description
1 polymer ?
#
loop_
_entity_poly.entity_id
_entity_poly.type
_entity_poly.pdbx_seq_one_letter_code
_entity_poly.pdbx_strand_id
1 'polypeptide(L)'
;MTEVGFEWNPVTDESVVGYYLYRSNPNDANSKMQLVADIKDRFATHYVDRNLAPETTYSYQMRTYSSNAISQPGTIATATTKPLLDSVPFSQAITGLPGRVKVIWRPHPDSTVASYIIQRSDAGANKFSQVAEVNGRLNAEYIDTEVKPGKSYEYRILVKTSSGVVSKPSQ
;
A
#
# COMPACT_ATOMS: atom_id res chain seq x y z
N MET A 1 -0.60 -0.98 -1.65
CA MET A 1 -1.73 -0.08 -1.41
C MET A 1 -2.60 -0.71 -0.34
N THR A 2 -3.06 0.09 0.60
CA THR A 2 -4.02 -0.37 1.60
C THR A 2 -5.44 -0.17 1.06
N GLU A 3 -6.30 -1.14 1.31
CA GLU A 3 -7.66 -1.16 0.80
C GLU A 3 -8.62 -1.74 1.84
N VAL A 4 -9.91 -1.41 1.71
CA VAL A 4 -11.01 -1.96 2.51
C VAL A 4 -12.03 -2.56 1.55
N GLY A 5 -12.33 -3.84 1.71
CA GLY A 5 -13.38 -4.55 0.99
C GLY A 5 -14.70 -4.50 1.72
N PHE A 6 -15.79 -4.38 0.98
CA PHE A 6 -17.16 -4.40 1.46
C PHE A 6 -17.92 -5.51 0.79
N GLU A 7 -18.79 -6.12 1.56
CA GLU A 7 -19.79 -7.07 1.07
C GLU A 7 -21.13 -6.75 1.73
N TRP A 8 -22.21 -6.82 0.97
CA TRP A 8 -23.57 -6.58 1.47
C TRP A 8 -24.59 -7.41 0.69
N ASN A 9 -25.76 -7.56 1.27
CA ASN A 9 -26.88 -8.18 0.58
C ASN A 9 -27.55 -7.15 -0.35
N PRO A 10 -27.87 -7.50 -1.60
CA PRO A 10 -28.58 -6.61 -2.50
C PRO A 10 -29.95 -6.26 -1.95
N VAL A 11 -30.38 -5.02 -2.21
CA VAL A 11 -31.71 -4.55 -1.81
C VAL A 11 -32.76 -5.14 -2.72
N THR A 12 -33.85 -5.62 -2.13
CA THR A 12 -34.97 -6.26 -2.87
C THR A 12 -35.92 -5.29 -3.52
N ASP A 13 -35.91 -4.01 -3.10
CA ASP A 13 -36.75 -2.95 -3.69
C ASP A 13 -36.34 -2.68 -5.14
N GLU A 14 -37.26 -2.92 -6.06
CA GLU A 14 -37.04 -2.78 -7.51
C GLU A 14 -36.82 -1.34 -7.96
N SER A 15 -37.24 -0.35 -7.17
CA SER A 15 -37.03 1.06 -7.48
C SER A 15 -35.58 1.51 -7.28
N VAL A 16 -34.79 0.74 -6.55
CA VAL A 16 -33.36 1.04 -6.31
C VAL A 16 -32.56 0.83 -7.59
N VAL A 17 -31.76 1.83 -7.95
CA VAL A 17 -30.90 1.85 -9.13
C VAL A 17 -29.44 1.54 -8.77
N GLY A 18 -29.02 1.93 -7.57
CA GLY A 18 -27.63 1.73 -7.14
C GLY A 18 -27.37 2.16 -5.70
N TYR A 19 -26.09 2.29 -5.37
CA TYR A 19 -25.62 2.58 -4.02
C TYR A 19 -24.62 3.73 -4.04
N TYR A 20 -24.71 4.62 -3.06
CA TYR A 20 -23.68 5.58 -2.72
C TYR A 20 -22.91 5.11 -1.51
N LEU A 21 -21.60 5.01 -1.61
CA LEU A 21 -20.69 4.73 -0.48
C LEU A 21 -20.02 6.04 -0.03
N TYR A 22 -20.17 6.33 1.25
CA TYR A 22 -19.54 7.48 1.91
C TYR A 22 -18.47 7.01 2.87
N ARG A 23 -17.42 7.80 3.03
CA ARG A 23 -16.31 7.56 3.94
C ARG A 23 -15.96 8.79 4.74
N SER A 24 -15.57 8.61 6.00
CA SER A 24 -14.88 9.61 6.82
C SER A 24 -13.65 8.99 7.49
N ASN A 25 -12.71 9.84 7.90
CA ASN A 25 -11.59 9.43 8.72
C ASN A 25 -11.84 9.91 10.17
N PRO A 26 -12.25 9.04 11.11
CA PRO A 26 -12.56 9.46 12.48
C PRO A 26 -11.34 9.95 13.28
N ASN A 27 -10.12 9.70 12.80
CA ASN A 27 -8.89 10.24 13.40
C ASN A 27 -8.63 11.71 12.99
N ASP A 28 -9.42 12.24 12.06
CA ASP A 28 -9.41 13.63 11.66
C ASP A 28 -10.69 14.30 12.17
N ALA A 29 -10.55 15.20 13.17
CA ALA A 29 -11.67 15.89 13.81
C ALA A 29 -12.53 16.72 12.83
N ASN A 30 -11.99 17.07 11.67
CA ASN A 30 -12.69 17.79 10.61
C ASN A 30 -13.24 16.88 9.50
N SER A 31 -13.01 15.56 9.60
CA SER A 31 -13.44 14.61 8.58
C SER A 31 -14.96 14.44 8.59
N LYS A 32 -15.59 14.85 7.50
CA LYS A 32 -17.02 14.61 7.25
C LYS A 32 -17.17 13.41 6.31
N MET A 33 -18.33 12.77 6.36
CA MET A 33 -18.69 11.75 5.39
C MET A 33 -18.65 12.34 3.97
N GLN A 34 -17.80 11.78 3.11
CA GLN A 34 -17.64 12.18 1.72
C GLN A 34 -18.02 11.01 0.81
N LEU A 35 -18.69 11.30 -0.30
CA LEU A 35 -18.99 10.31 -1.31
C LEU A 35 -17.69 9.81 -1.94
N VAL A 36 -17.43 8.50 -1.85
CA VAL A 36 -16.25 7.85 -2.42
C VAL A 36 -16.58 6.92 -3.57
N ALA A 37 -17.82 6.45 -3.69
CA ALA A 37 -18.27 5.63 -4.80
C ALA A 37 -19.74 5.83 -5.13
N ASP A 38 -20.03 5.82 -6.44
CA ASP A 38 -21.37 5.70 -7.04
C ASP A 38 -21.41 4.35 -7.76
N ILE A 39 -22.08 3.38 -7.14
CA ILE A 39 -22.19 2.01 -7.64
C ILE A 39 -23.51 1.90 -8.40
N LYS A 40 -23.45 2.03 -9.72
CA LYS A 40 -24.61 2.07 -10.63
C LYS A 40 -25.16 0.68 -11.00
N ASP A 41 -25.14 -0.22 -10.06
CA ASP A 41 -25.65 -1.58 -10.20
C ASP A 41 -26.38 -1.98 -8.92
N ARG A 42 -27.71 -2.14 -9.02
CA ARG A 42 -28.55 -2.59 -7.89
C ARG A 42 -28.23 -4.01 -7.42
N PHE A 43 -27.64 -4.82 -8.29
CA PHE A 43 -27.25 -6.20 -7.98
C PHE A 43 -25.83 -6.32 -7.45
N ALA A 44 -25.08 -5.22 -7.38
CA ALA A 44 -23.77 -5.22 -6.76
C ALA A 44 -23.85 -5.66 -5.30
N THR A 45 -22.92 -6.53 -4.90
CA THR A 45 -22.82 -7.08 -3.54
C THR A 45 -21.49 -6.81 -2.90
N HIS A 46 -20.55 -6.21 -3.62
CA HIS A 46 -19.20 -5.95 -3.12
C HIS A 46 -18.60 -4.67 -3.74
N TYR A 47 -17.69 -4.06 -3.01
CA TYR A 47 -16.89 -2.91 -3.46
C TYR A 47 -15.55 -2.91 -2.72
N VAL A 48 -14.49 -2.38 -3.35
CA VAL A 48 -13.17 -2.22 -2.73
C VAL A 48 -12.76 -0.75 -2.80
N ASP A 49 -12.63 -0.12 -1.65
CA ASP A 49 -12.06 1.21 -1.51
C ASP A 49 -10.54 1.11 -1.43
N ARG A 50 -9.84 1.85 -2.28
CA ARG A 50 -8.39 1.72 -2.50
C ARG A 50 -7.66 3.01 -2.17
N ASN A 51 -6.31 2.94 -2.16
CA ASN A 51 -5.43 4.09 -1.92
C ASN A 51 -5.63 4.73 -0.55
N LEU A 52 -5.93 3.92 0.45
CA LEU A 52 -6.12 4.36 1.82
C LEU A 52 -4.79 4.48 2.55
N ALA A 53 -4.72 5.36 3.54
CA ALA A 53 -3.56 5.41 4.43
C ALA A 53 -3.46 4.12 5.24
N PRO A 54 -2.25 3.60 5.51
CA PRO A 54 -2.06 2.43 6.36
C PRO A 54 -2.37 2.77 7.82
N GLU A 55 -2.63 1.74 8.63
CA GLU A 55 -2.89 1.86 10.09
C GLU A 55 -3.92 2.93 10.44
N THR A 56 -4.90 3.12 9.53
CA THR A 56 -5.90 4.20 9.66
C THR A 56 -7.29 3.59 9.72
N THR A 57 -8.06 4.03 10.71
CA THR A 57 -9.46 3.64 10.84
C THR A 57 -10.31 4.58 10.00
N TYR A 58 -11.19 4.00 9.21
CA TYR A 58 -12.19 4.71 8.42
C TYR A 58 -13.59 4.29 8.83
N SER A 59 -14.51 5.23 8.78
CA SER A 59 -15.94 4.98 8.95
C SER A 59 -16.63 5.07 7.60
N TYR A 60 -17.53 4.14 7.34
CA TYR A 60 -18.26 4.03 6.09
C TYR A 60 -19.75 4.00 6.32
N GLN A 61 -20.49 4.55 5.38
CA GLN A 61 -21.93 4.56 5.40
C GLN A 61 -22.47 4.41 3.99
N MET A 62 -23.43 3.55 3.80
CA MET A 62 -24.04 3.29 2.50
C MET A 62 -25.45 3.88 2.47
N ARG A 63 -25.85 4.36 1.28
CA ARG A 63 -27.23 4.75 0.94
C ARG A 63 -27.59 4.11 -0.37
N THR A 64 -28.84 3.70 -0.49
CA THR A 64 -29.43 3.35 -1.79
C THR A 64 -29.98 4.59 -2.47
N TYR A 65 -30.09 4.55 -3.78
CA TYR A 65 -30.76 5.61 -4.52
C TYR A 65 -31.64 5.05 -5.64
N SER A 66 -32.68 5.80 -5.95
CA SER A 66 -33.55 5.60 -7.10
C SER A 66 -33.45 6.77 -8.06
N SER A 67 -34.26 6.79 -9.14
CA SER A 67 -34.33 7.92 -10.07
C SER A 67 -34.71 9.25 -9.39
N ASN A 68 -35.44 9.20 -8.26
CA ASN A 68 -36.08 10.37 -7.65
C ASN A 68 -35.72 10.60 -6.18
N ALA A 69 -35.03 9.66 -5.52
CA ALA A 69 -34.77 9.72 -4.09
C ALA A 69 -33.48 9.03 -3.68
N ILE A 70 -32.93 9.48 -2.56
CA ILE A 70 -31.81 8.86 -1.85
C ILE A 70 -32.31 8.41 -0.47
N SER A 71 -31.98 7.20 -0.05
CA SER A 71 -32.39 6.66 1.24
C SER A 71 -31.81 7.43 2.42
N GLN A 72 -32.39 7.20 3.58
CA GLN A 72 -31.68 7.52 4.84
C GLN A 72 -30.35 6.77 4.89
N PRO A 73 -29.35 7.31 5.63
CA PRO A 73 -28.08 6.63 5.78
C PRO A 73 -28.26 5.27 6.49
N GLY A 74 -27.58 4.25 6.00
CA GLY A 74 -27.47 2.98 6.67
C GLY A 74 -26.63 3.07 7.95
N THR A 75 -26.40 1.93 8.59
CA THR A 75 -25.52 1.83 9.76
C THR A 75 -24.10 2.18 9.39
N ILE A 76 -23.36 2.77 10.34
CA ILE A 76 -21.94 3.05 10.19
C ILE A 76 -21.14 1.76 10.38
N ALA A 77 -20.33 1.39 9.40
CA ALA A 77 -19.33 0.34 9.51
C ALA A 77 -17.94 0.99 9.65
N THR A 78 -17.09 0.42 10.50
CA THR A 78 -15.70 0.88 10.66
C THR A 78 -14.74 -0.21 10.23
N ALA A 79 -13.64 0.21 9.61
CA ALA A 79 -12.56 -0.68 9.21
C ALA A 79 -11.21 0.00 9.41
N THR A 80 -10.24 -0.73 9.94
CA THR A 80 -8.86 -0.25 10.09
C THR A 80 -7.99 -0.92 9.03
N THR A 81 -7.29 -0.12 8.25
CA THR A 81 -6.34 -0.61 7.24
C THR A 81 -5.14 -1.25 7.92
N LYS A 82 -4.58 -2.27 7.27
CA LYS A 82 -3.38 -2.95 7.76
C LYS A 82 -2.16 -2.01 7.73
N PRO A 83 -1.14 -2.26 8.59
CA PRO A 83 0.14 -1.57 8.49
C PRO A 83 0.81 -1.88 7.14
N LEU A 84 1.71 -1.00 6.73
CA LEU A 84 2.61 -1.33 5.63
C LEU A 84 3.48 -2.51 6.03
N LEU A 85 3.73 -3.38 5.06
CA LEU A 85 4.68 -4.48 5.25
C LEU A 85 6.04 -3.91 5.68
N ASP A 86 6.67 -4.53 6.68
CA ASP A 86 8.02 -4.20 7.06
C ASP A 86 9.00 -4.62 5.97
N SER A 87 10.16 -3.99 5.91
CA SER A 87 11.23 -4.38 5.01
C SER A 87 12.02 -5.57 5.54
N VAL A 88 13.19 -5.83 4.95
CA VAL A 88 14.09 -6.89 5.40
C VAL A 88 14.52 -6.64 6.84
N PRO A 89 14.63 -7.69 7.67
CA PRO A 89 15.02 -7.55 9.08
C PRO A 89 16.50 -7.19 9.28
N PHE A 90 17.29 -7.31 8.23
CA PHE A 90 18.73 -6.99 8.23
C PHE A 90 19.14 -6.60 6.82
N SER A 91 19.94 -5.54 6.70
CA SER A 91 20.66 -5.16 5.47
C SER A 91 22.01 -4.53 5.80
N GLN A 92 22.99 -4.71 4.91
CA GLN A 92 24.33 -4.14 5.06
C GLN A 92 24.94 -3.85 3.68
N ALA A 93 25.61 -2.70 3.57
CA ALA A 93 26.46 -2.41 2.43
C ALA A 93 27.92 -2.75 2.77
N ILE A 94 28.57 -3.57 1.95
CA ILE A 94 29.96 -3.97 2.08
C ILE A 94 30.78 -3.08 1.16
N THR A 95 31.73 -2.36 1.74
CA THR A 95 32.62 -1.39 1.09
C THR A 95 34.05 -1.99 0.94
N GLY A 96 34.95 -1.22 0.32
CA GLY A 96 36.35 -1.63 0.10
C GLY A 96 36.57 -2.53 -1.11
N LEU A 97 35.51 -2.80 -1.90
CA LEU A 97 35.63 -3.52 -3.15
C LEU A 97 35.95 -2.52 -4.30
N PRO A 98 36.89 -2.85 -5.21
CA PRO A 98 37.25 -1.95 -6.29
C PRO A 98 36.05 -1.66 -7.22
N GLY A 99 35.63 -0.40 -7.34
CA GLY A 99 34.61 0.06 -8.27
C GLY A 99 33.21 -0.53 -8.07
N ARG A 100 32.92 -1.06 -6.88
CA ARG A 100 31.60 -1.66 -6.58
C ARG A 100 31.27 -1.61 -5.09
N VAL A 101 29.97 -1.68 -4.80
CA VAL A 101 29.45 -1.90 -3.44
C VAL A 101 28.56 -3.15 -3.48
N LYS A 102 28.77 -4.06 -2.54
CA LYS A 102 27.91 -5.23 -2.38
C LYS A 102 26.88 -4.95 -1.29
N VAL A 103 25.61 -4.99 -1.63
CA VAL A 103 24.51 -4.89 -0.67
C VAL A 103 24.00 -6.29 -0.38
N ILE A 104 23.93 -6.64 0.90
CA ILE A 104 23.41 -7.93 1.37
C ILE A 104 22.24 -7.71 2.32
N TRP A 105 21.33 -8.66 2.36
CA TRP A 105 20.20 -8.64 3.28
C TRP A 105 19.79 -10.06 3.68
N ARG A 106 18.96 -10.14 4.70
CA ARG A 106 18.30 -11.40 5.05
C ARG A 106 17.00 -11.53 4.26
N PRO A 107 16.74 -12.65 3.56
CA PRO A 107 15.49 -12.88 2.88
C PRO A 107 14.28 -12.66 3.78
N HIS A 108 13.23 -12.03 3.24
CA HIS A 108 12.03 -11.72 4.00
C HIS A 108 11.24 -13.00 4.33
N PRO A 109 10.73 -13.16 5.58
CA PRO A 109 10.01 -14.37 5.98
C PRO A 109 8.64 -14.54 5.31
N ASP A 110 7.99 -13.44 4.91
CA ASP A 110 6.67 -13.48 4.27
C ASP A 110 6.76 -14.12 2.88
N SER A 111 6.01 -15.19 2.67
CA SER A 111 5.98 -15.96 1.42
C SER A 111 5.36 -15.21 0.23
N THR A 112 4.64 -14.12 0.47
CA THR A 112 4.05 -13.28 -0.59
C THR A 112 5.06 -12.33 -1.22
N VAL A 113 6.24 -12.14 -0.63
CA VAL A 113 7.32 -11.33 -1.19
C VAL A 113 7.86 -11.98 -2.46
N ALA A 114 7.90 -11.21 -3.54
CA ALA A 114 8.34 -11.66 -4.86
C ALA A 114 9.67 -11.04 -5.29
N SER A 115 9.98 -9.81 -4.85
CA SER A 115 11.19 -9.09 -5.22
C SER A 115 11.64 -8.11 -4.14
N TYR A 116 12.88 -7.62 -4.31
CA TYR A 116 13.51 -6.58 -3.48
C TYR A 116 13.84 -5.38 -4.36
N ILE A 117 13.42 -4.19 -3.94
CA ILE A 117 13.76 -2.93 -4.58
C ILE A 117 14.94 -2.33 -3.84
N ILE A 118 16.06 -2.16 -4.53
CA ILE A 118 17.27 -1.56 -3.98
C ILE A 118 17.29 -0.08 -4.38
N GLN A 119 17.41 0.77 -3.38
CA GLN A 119 17.50 2.22 -3.60
C GLN A 119 18.83 2.73 -3.03
N ARG A 120 19.42 3.71 -3.72
CA ARG A 120 20.68 4.37 -3.38
C ARG A 120 20.48 5.89 -3.28
N SER A 121 21.18 6.50 -2.34
CA SER A 121 21.38 7.95 -2.22
C SER A 121 22.87 8.26 -2.05
N ASP A 122 23.33 9.44 -2.46
CA ASP A 122 24.61 9.96 -1.98
C ASP A 122 24.50 10.14 -0.45
N ALA A 123 25.56 9.85 0.29
CA ALA A 123 25.56 9.89 1.75
C ALA A 123 25.14 11.27 2.28
N GLY A 124 24.18 11.29 3.18
CA GLY A 124 23.62 12.50 3.79
C GLY A 124 22.65 13.29 2.90
N ALA A 125 22.45 12.92 1.63
CA ALA A 125 21.56 13.65 0.72
C ALA A 125 20.07 13.30 0.93
N ASN A 126 19.76 12.13 1.50
CA ASN A 126 18.40 11.62 1.70
C ASN A 126 17.53 11.60 0.40
N LYS A 127 18.18 11.48 -0.75
CA LYS A 127 17.55 11.44 -2.08
C LYS A 127 17.70 10.06 -2.70
N PHE A 128 16.88 9.14 -2.23
CA PHE A 128 16.92 7.76 -2.68
C PHE A 128 16.28 7.57 -4.06
N SER A 129 17.00 6.93 -4.97
CA SER A 129 16.51 6.48 -6.26
C SER A 129 16.69 4.97 -6.40
N GLN A 130 15.77 4.33 -7.12
CA GLN A 130 15.88 2.90 -7.39
C GLN A 130 17.06 2.63 -8.33
N VAL A 131 17.95 1.72 -7.93
CA VAL A 131 19.10 1.26 -8.74
C VAL A 131 18.91 -0.17 -9.24
N ALA A 132 18.09 -0.97 -8.57
CA ALA A 132 17.78 -2.33 -9.01
C ALA A 132 16.45 -2.84 -8.46
N GLU A 133 15.89 -3.86 -9.12
CA GLU A 133 14.87 -4.76 -8.58
C GLU A 133 15.40 -6.19 -8.70
N VAL A 134 15.55 -6.88 -7.58
CA VAL A 134 16.06 -8.25 -7.50
C VAL A 134 14.88 -9.20 -7.31
N ASN A 135 14.56 -9.96 -8.35
CA ASN A 135 13.46 -10.93 -8.31
C ASN A 135 13.84 -12.19 -7.53
N GLY A 136 12.86 -12.76 -6.82
CA GLY A 136 13.00 -13.98 -6.06
C GLY A 136 13.20 -13.72 -4.56
N ARG A 137 12.26 -14.21 -3.74
CA ARG A 137 12.24 -14.02 -2.28
C ARG A 137 13.50 -14.50 -1.57
N LEU A 138 14.17 -15.53 -2.08
CA LEU A 138 15.35 -16.10 -1.44
C LEU A 138 16.66 -15.42 -1.85
N ASN A 139 16.63 -14.47 -2.77
CA ASN A 139 17.81 -13.67 -3.09
C ASN A 139 18.17 -12.77 -1.92
N ALA A 140 19.47 -12.60 -1.69
CA ALA A 140 20.03 -11.97 -0.50
C ALA A 140 21.16 -10.99 -0.80
N GLU A 141 21.42 -10.68 -2.08
CA GLU A 141 22.52 -9.79 -2.46
C GLU A 141 22.28 -9.05 -3.78
N TYR A 142 22.90 -7.88 -3.86
CA TYR A 142 23.02 -7.09 -5.08
C TYR A 142 24.40 -6.44 -5.14
N ILE A 143 24.99 -6.37 -6.33
CA ILE A 143 26.30 -5.72 -6.55
C ILE A 143 26.04 -4.46 -7.39
N ASP A 144 26.24 -3.31 -6.78
CA ASP A 144 26.17 -2.02 -7.46
C ASP A 144 27.53 -1.69 -8.08
N THR A 145 27.59 -1.65 -9.39
CA THR A 145 28.78 -1.31 -10.18
C THR A 145 28.75 0.12 -10.71
N GLU A 146 27.68 0.86 -10.50
CA GLU A 146 27.52 2.24 -10.94
C GLU A 146 27.93 3.26 -9.88
N VAL A 147 28.87 2.89 -9.02
CA VAL A 147 29.41 3.72 -7.95
C VAL A 147 30.70 4.40 -8.40
N LYS A 148 30.90 5.64 -7.92
CA LYS A 148 32.12 6.41 -8.23
C LYS A 148 33.15 6.23 -7.11
N PRO A 149 34.44 6.00 -7.45
CA PRO A 149 35.52 5.94 -6.45
C PRO A 149 35.55 7.19 -5.57
N GLY A 150 35.81 7.02 -4.29
CA GLY A 150 35.90 8.12 -3.31
C GLY A 150 34.56 8.74 -2.87
N LYS A 151 33.44 8.27 -3.41
CA LYS A 151 32.11 8.67 -2.96
C LYS A 151 31.53 7.68 -1.94
N SER A 152 30.80 8.22 -0.97
CA SER A 152 30.02 7.43 -0.01
C SER A 152 28.54 7.42 -0.39
N TYR A 153 27.93 6.26 -0.25
CA TYR A 153 26.54 6.02 -0.60
C TYR A 153 25.77 5.38 0.57
N GLU A 154 24.49 5.65 0.62
CA GLU A 154 23.52 5.01 1.50
C GLU A 154 22.58 4.15 0.66
N TYR A 155 22.25 2.97 1.19
CA TYR A 155 21.34 2.03 0.55
C TYR A 155 20.17 1.74 1.47
N ARG A 156 19.01 1.54 0.86
CA ARG A 156 17.84 0.99 1.55
C ARG A 156 17.12 -0.01 0.67
N ILE A 157 16.47 -0.96 1.29
CA ILE A 157 15.78 -2.04 0.63
C ILE A 157 14.29 -1.93 0.95
N LEU A 158 13.45 -2.12 -0.07
CA LEU A 158 12.02 -2.31 0.08
C LEU A 158 11.69 -3.70 -0.45
N VAL A 159 10.73 -4.38 0.15
CA VAL A 159 10.20 -5.62 -0.40
C VAL A 159 8.95 -5.33 -1.22
N LYS A 160 8.73 -6.14 -2.25
CA LYS A 160 7.54 -6.06 -3.10
C LYS A 160 6.89 -7.42 -3.17
N THR A 161 5.60 -7.48 -2.89
CA THR A 161 4.82 -8.72 -2.97
C THR A 161 4.43 -9.04 -4.40
N SER A 162 4.00 -10.27 -4.64
CA SER A 162 3.44 -10.71 -5.94
C SER A 162 2.20 -9.92 -6.36
N SER A 163 1.46 -9.35 -5.41
CA SER A 163 0.32 -8.45 -5.66
C SER A 163 0.71 -6.99 -5.89
N GLY A 164 2.03 -6.66 -5.86
CA GLY A 164 2.54 -5.32 -6.10
C GLY A 164 2.56 -4.40 -4.87
N VAL A 165 2.27 -4.90 -3.67
CA VAL A 165 2.39 -4.12 -2.43
C VAL A 165 3.87 -3.91 -2.12
N VAL A 166 4.25 -2.67 -1.84
CA VAL A 166 5.62 -2.28 -1.48
C VAL A 166 5.68 -1.93 0.01
N SER A 167 6.74 -2.41 0.69
CA SER A 167 6.97 -2.19 2.12
C SER A 167 7.45 -0.78 2.47
N LYS A 168 7.57 -0.52 3.77
CA LYS A 168 8.46 0.53 4.27
C LYS A 168 9.91 0.23 3.83
N PRO A 169 10.78 1.25 3.69
CA PRO A 169 12.21 1.01 3.46
C PRO A 169 12.88 0.38 4.69
N SER A 170 13.97 -0.37 4.47
CA SER A 170 14.88 -0.77 5.57
C SER A 170 15.55 0.45 6.21
N GLN A 171 15.98 0.27 7.42
CA GLN A 171 16.85 1.22 8.12
C GLN A 171 18.30 1.05 7.64
#